data_35cde1491cd62a2597ffcdaa0f783c2c
#
_entry.id   35cde1491cd62a2597ffcdaa0f783c2c
#
_cell.length_a   1.000
_cell.length_b   1.000
_cell.length_c   1.000
_cell.angle_alpha   90.00
_cell.angle_beta   90.00
_cell.angle_gamma   90.00
#
_symmetry.space_group_name_H-M   'P 1'
#
loop_
_entity.id
_entity.type
_entity.pdbx_description
1 polymer ?
#
loop_
_entity_poly.entity_id
_entity_poly.type
_entity_poly.pdbx_seq_one_letter_code
_entity_poly.pdbx_strand_id
1 'polypeptide(L)'
;MSYDRPEPALRSSREGDPDVELQIDAFVMQLGEVVDALQDVEAAGQLVALRGLASPRVERCTALGYDSLADAARQIAEACLERNPVAAHKAVVDFTELSQRVRRGHRSAAS
;
A
#
# COMPACT_ATOMS: atom_id res chain seq x y z
N MET A 1 17.23 8.49 -25.29
CA MET A 1 16.29 7.67 -24.55
C MET A 1 16.29 8.04 -23.11
N SER A 2 15.15 8.26 -22.59
CA SER A 2 15.03 8.64 -21.21
C SER A 2 14.73 7.41 -20.36
N TYR A 3 15.60 7.13 -19.44
CA TYR A 3 15.40 6.08 -18.48
C TYR A 3 15.09 6.62 -17.12
N ASP A 4 14.98 7.94 -17.03
CA ASP A 4 14.68 8.61 -15.79
C ASP A 4 13.18 8.74 -15.57
N ARG A 5 12.40 7.98 -16.30
CA ARG A 5 10.96 7.97 -16.10
C ARG A 5 10.65 7.43 -14.71
N PRO A 6 9.80 8.11 -13.97
CA PRO A 6 9.32 7.54 -12.72
C PRO A 6 8.58 6.24 -13.01
N GLU A 7 8.51 5.39 -12.01
CA GLU A 7 7.71 4.18 -12.08
C GLU A 7 6.30 4.51 -12.57
N PRO A 8 5.68 3.64 -13.37
CA PRO A 8 4.32 3.88 -13.84
C PRO A 8 3.36 4.11 -12.68
N ALA A 9 2.41 5.00 -12.88
CA ALA A 9 1.34 5.20 -11.91
C ALA A 9 0.57 3.90 -11.72
N LEU A 10 0.17 3.62 -10.50
CA LEU A 10 -0.59 2.43 -10.17
C LEU A 10 -2.06 2.82 -10.05
N ARG A 11 -2.92 2.16 -10.83
CA ARG A 11 -4.35 2.44 -10.84
C ARG A 11 -5.15 1.25 -10.35
N SER A 12 -6.30 1.55 -9.78
CA SER A 12 -7.23 0.52 -9.35
C SER A 12 -7.83 -0.21 -10.57
N SER A 13 -7.96 -1.52 -10.47
CA SER A 13 -8.70 -2.30 -11.47
C SER A 13 -10.20 -2.03 -11.41
N ARG A 14 -10.68 -1.37 -10.35
CA ARG A 14 -12.07 -0.98 -10.15
C ARG A 14 -12.30 0.50 -10.48
N GLU A 15 -11.30 1.16 -11.04
CA GLU A 15 -11.42 2.56 -11.46
C GLU A 15 -12.50 2.69 -12.52
N GLY A 16 -13.37 3.68 -12.37
CA GLY A 16 -14.50 3.87 -13.24
C GLY A 16 -15.81 3.25 -12.74
N ASP A 17 -15.75 2.43 -11.69
CA ASP A 17 -16.93 1.88 -11.04
C ASP A 17 -17.48 2.94 -10.06
N PRO A 18 -18.65 3.55 -10.34
CA PRO A 18 -19.15 4.65 -9.49
C PRO A 18 -19.42 4.21 -8.05
N ASP A 19 -19.70 2.92 -7.82
CA ASP A 19 -19.94 2.43 -6.47
C ASP A 19 -18.68 2.38 -5.64
N VAL A 20 -17.52 2.37 -6.28
CA VAL A 20 -16.23 2.20 -5.63
C VAL A 20 -15.41 3.49 -5.63
N GLU A 21 -15.65 4.41 -6.56
CA GLU A 21 -14.83 5.61 -6.71
C GLU A 21 -14.70 6.46 -5.46
N LEU A 22 -15.80 6.69 -4.74
CA LEU A 22 -15.73 7.46 -3.50
C LEU A 22 -14.89 6.76 -2.45
N GLN A 23 -14.94 5.43 -2.42
CA GLN A 23 -14.13 4.64 -1.50
C GLN A 23 -12.67 4.69 -1.89
N ILE A 24 -12.37 4.69 -3.18
CA ILE A 24 -11.00 4.85 -3.68
C ILE A 24 -10.44 6.21 -3.27
N ASP A 25 -11.21 7.27 -3.45
CA ASP A 25 -10.78 8.62 -3.06
C ASP A 25 -10.42 8.68 -1.58
N ALA A 26 -11.29 8.19 -0.72
CA ALA A 26 -11.05 8.17 0.71
C ALA A 26 -9.82 7.33 1.08
N PHE A 27 -9.67 6.18 0.44
CA PHE A 27 -8.56 5.28 0.66
C PHE A 27 -7.22 5.95 0.31
N VAL A 28 -7.16 6.56 -0.88
CA VAL A 28 -5.93 7.20 -1.36
C VAL A 28 -5.56 8.40 -0.47
N MET A 29 -6.54 9.16 -0.03
CA MET A 29 -6.29 10.29 0.88
C MET A 29 -5.71 9.85 2.22
N GLN A 30 -6.09 8.66 2.69
CA GLN A 30 -5.60 8.13 3.96
C GLN A 30 -4.29 7.36 3.83
N LEU A 31 -3.88 7.06 2.61
CA LEU A 31 -2.77 6.15 2.36
C LEU A 31 -1.44 6.65 2.94
N GLY A 32 -1.22 7.96 2.93
CA GLY A 32 -0.03 8.55 3.54
C GLY A 32 0.06 8.26 5.04
N GLU A 33 -1.06 8.38 5.75
CA GLU A 33 -1.11 8.08 7.19
C GLU A 33 -0.88 6.60 7.46
N VAL A 34 -1.41 5.73 6.60
CA VAL A 34 -1.20 4.29 6.72
C VAL A 34 0.28 3.95 6.57
N VAL A 35 0.94 4.53 5.56
CA VAL A 35 2.37 4.32 5.34
C VAL A 35 3.17 4.81 6.55
N ASP A 36 2.88 5.99 7.05
CA ASP A 36 3.57 6.54 8.22
C ASP A 36 3.42 5.63 9.44
N ALA A 37 2.21 5.13 9.67
CA ALA A 37 1.96 4.22 10.79
C ALA A 37 2.74 2.91 10.65
N LEU A 38 2.79 2.34 9.44
CA LEU A 38 3.56 1.13 9.17
C LEU A 38 5.05 1.35 9.44
N GLN A 39 5.58 2.47 8.97
CA GLN A 39 6.99 2.80 9.14
C GLN A 39 7.34 3.02 10.61
N ASP A 40 6.50 3.71 11.36
CA ASP A 40 6.74 4.00 12.78
C ASP A 40 6.77 2.71 13.59
N VAL A 41 5.82 1.82 13.35
CA VAL A 41 5.71 0.56 14.09
C VAL A 41 6.86 -0.37 13.71
N GLU A 42 7.24 -0.40 12.44
CA GLU A 42 8.36 -1.21 11.97
C GLU A 42 9.67 -0.70 12.58
N ALA A 43 9.88 0.61 12.60
CA ALA A 43 11.07 1.22 13.20
C ALA A 43 11.18 0.93 14.70
N ALA A 44 10.05 0.80 15.37
CA ALA A 44 10.02 0.44 16.80
C ALA A 44 10.22 -1.06 17.03
N GLY A 45 10.34 -1.86 15.97
CA GLY A 45 10.57 -3.30 16.08
C GLY A 45 9.37 -4.09 16.58
N GLN A 46 8.16 -3.53 16.46
CA GLN A 46 6.95 -4.14 17.02
C GLN A 46 6.23 -4.96 15.94
N LEU A 47 6.71 -6.18 15.72
CA LEU A 47 6.20 -7.03 14.64
C LEU A 47 4.72 -7.39 14.81
N VAL A 48 4.26 -7.61 16.04
CA VAL A 48 2.84 -7.94 16.29
C VAL A 48 1.95 -6.76 15.90
N ALA A 49 2.34 -5.56 16.30
CA ALA A 49 1.58 -4.34 15.96
C ALA A 49 1.63 -4.08 14.45
N LEU A 50 2.77 -4.32 13.83
CA LEU A 50 2.93 -4.15 12.38
C LEU A 50 1.99 -5.09 11.62
N ARG A 51 1.91 -6.34 12.04
CA ARG A 51 0.98 -7.30 11.46
C ARG A 51 -0.47 -6.85 11.63
N GLY A 52 -0.79 -6.33 12.81
CA GLY A 52 -2.13 -5.81 13.10
C GLY A 52 -2.55 -4.65 12.20
N LEU A 53 -1.57 -3.84 11.77
CA LEU A 53 -1.83 -2.76 10.81
C LEU A 53 -1.92 -3.27 9.38
N ALA A 54 -1.09 -4.24 9.00
CA ALA A 54 -1.01 -4.71 7.62
C ALA A 54 -2.17 -5.64 7.24
N SER A 55 -2.57 -6.55 8.13
CA SER A 55 -3.57 -7.58 7.80
C SER A 55 -4.89 -7.02 7.28
N PRO A 56 -5.50 -6.01 7.91
CA PRO A 56 -6.76 -5.46 7.39
C PRO A 56 -6.59 -4.79 6.02
N ARG A 57 -5.39 -4.35 5.69
CA ARG A 57 -5.12 -3.68 4.41
C ARG A 57 -5.18 -4.64 3.23
N VAL A 58 -4.91 -5.92 3.45
CA VAL A 58 -4.96 -6.92 2.38
C VAL A 58 -6.36 -6.93 1.74
N GLU A 59 -7.39 -7.10 2.56
CA GLU A 59 -8.75 -7.16 2.07
C GLU A 59 -9.20 -5.83 1.49
N ARG A 60 -8.84 -4.73 2.14
CA ARG A 60 -9.24 -3.41 1.69
C ARG A 60 -8.63 -3.08 0.33
N CYS A 61 -7.34 -3.34 0.15
CA CYS A 61 -6.67 -3.10 -1.12
C CYS A 61 -7.24 -3.97 -2.23
N THR A 62 -7.51 -5.24 -1.93
CA THR A 62 -8.10 -6.15 -2.90
C THR A 62 -9.50 -5.67 -3.31
N ALA A 63 -10.32 -5.29 -2.34
CA ALA A 63 -11.69 -4.84 -2.60
C ALA A 63 -11.72 -3.59 -3.48
N LEU A 64 -10.71 -2.72 -3.34
CA LEU A 64 -10.63 -1.49 -4.13
C LEU A 64 -9.85 -1.66 -5.44
N GLY A 65 -9.40 -2.88 -5.74
CA GLY A 65 -8.75 -3.17 -7.02
C GLY A 65 -7.26 -2.85 -7.07
N TYR A 66 -6.59 -2.76 -5.92
CA TYR A 66 -5.15 -2.53 -5.84
C TYR A 66 -4.43 -3.81 -5.45
N ASP A 67 -4.38 -4.76 -6.37
CA ASP A 67 -3.86 -6.11 -6.09
C ASP A 67 -2.39 -6.13 -5.69
N SER A 68 -1.57 -5.30 -6.34
CA SER A 68 -0.14 -5.21 -6.00
C SER A 68 0.07 -4.70 -4.59
N LEU A 69 -0.74 -3.71 -4.19
CA LEU A 69 -0.68 -3.16 -2.85
C LEU A 69 -1.15 -4.18 -1.82
N ALA A 70 -2.19 -4.95 -2.17
CA ALA A 70 -2.68 -6.05 -1.32
C ALA A 70 -1.59 -7.09 -1.11
N ASP A 71 -0.85 -7.44 -2.16
CA ASP A 71 0.25 -8.40 -2.05
C ASP A 71 1.35 -7.90 -1.13
N ALA A 72 1.71 -6.61 -1.22
CA ALA A 72 2.72 -6.04 -0.34
C ALA A 72 2.26 -6.08 1.12
N ALA A 73 0.99 -5.76 1.38
CA ALA A 73 0.43 -5.83 2.73
C ALA A 73 0.46 -7.27 3.26
N ARG A 74 0.14 -8.24 2.41
CA ARG A 74 0.20 -9.66 2.79
C ARG A 74 1.62 -10.08 3.14
N GLN A 75 2.60 -9.64 2.38
CA GLN A 75 4.00 -9.94 2.64
C GLN A 75 4.47 -9.37 3.97
N ILE A 76 4.00 -8.16 4.33
CA ILE A 76 4.28 -7.60 5.65
C ILE A 76 3.75 -8.52 6.74
N ALA A 77 2.48 -8.93 6.62
CA ALA A 77 1.84 -9.78 7.63
C ALA A 77 2.54 -11.13 7.75
N GLU A 78 2.91 -11.75 6.62
CA GLU A 78 3.60 -13.03 6.61
C GLU A 78 4.99 -12.94 7.24
N ALA A 79 5.75 -11.88 6.91
CA ALA A 79 7.07 -11.68 7.49
C ALA A 79 6.99 -11.49 9.01
N CYS A 80 5.95 -10.81 9.49
CA CYS A 80 5.75 -10.64 10.92
C CYS A 80 5.43 -11.96 11.61
N LEU A 81 4.61 -12.80 10.97
CA LEU A 81 4.31 -14.14 11.49
C LEU A 81 5.56 -15.00 11.60
N GLU A 82 6.44 -14.89 10.63
CA GLU A 82 7.70 -15.63 10.60
C GLU A 82 8.77 -15.00 11.46
N ARG A 83 8.45 -13.88 12.09
CA ARG A 83 9.40 -13.12 12.90
C ARG A 83 10.67 -12.77 12.15
N ASN A 84 10.51 -12.37 10.89
CA ASN A 84 11.61 -12.02 10.01
C ASN A 84 11.63 -10.50 9.79
N PRO A 85 12.41 -9.76 10.60
CA PRO A 85 12.40 -8.28 10.49
C PRO A 85 13.00 -7.78 9.17
N VAL A 86 13.91 -8.51 8.56
CA VAL A 86 14.49 -8.11 7.28
C VAL A 86 13.45 -8.19 6.18
N ALA A 87 12.71 -9.30 6.12
CA ALA A 87 11.63 -9.44 5.15
C ALA A 87 10.49 -8.45 5.42
N ALA A 88 10.20 -8.19 6.69
CA ALA A 88 9.18 -7.20 7.06
C ALA A 88 9.58 -5.79 6.58
N HIS A 89 10.84 -5.42 6.77
CA HIS A 89 11.34 -4.13 6.31
C HIS A 89 11.21 -4.00 4.79
N LYS A 90 11.66 -5.02 4.06
CA LYS A 90 11.55 -5.01 2.59
C LYS A 90 10.10 -4.86 2.16
N ALA A 91 9.18 -5.57 2.79
CA ALA A 91 7.77 -5.50 2.44
C ALA A 91 7.17 -4.12 2.75
N VAL A 92 7.58 -3.48 3.85
CA VAL A 92 7.15 -2.12 4.17
C VAL A 92 7.67 -1.13 3.12
N VAL A 93 8.92 -1.27 2.69
CA VAL A 93 9.48 -0.44 1.63
C VAL A 93 8.69 -0.62 0.33
N ASP A 94 8.39 -1.86 -0.04
CA ASP A 94 7.61 -2.16 -1.24
C ASP A 94 6.21 -1.52 -1.15
N PHE A 95 5.55 -1.65 -0.02
CA PHE A 95 4.23 -1.04 0.20
C PHE A 95 4.32 0.49 0.06
N THR A 96 5.35 1.10 0.61
CA THR A 96 5.57 2.54 0.55
C THR A 96 5.73 3.01 -0.90
N GLU A 97 6.56 2.32 -1.67
CA GLU A 97 6.79 2.67 -3.08
C GLU A 97 5.52 2.50 -3.91
N LEU A 98 4.80 1.40 -3.72
CA LEU A 98 3.53 1.17 -4.41
C LEU A 98 2.49 2.23 -4.04
N SER A 99 2.46 2.65 -2.77
CA SER A 99 1.56 3.71 -2.31
C SER A 99 1.83 5.02 -3.03
N GLN A 100 3.08 5.36 -3.26
CA GLN A 100 3.44 6.56 -4.00
C GLN A 100 2.92 6.49 -5.44
N ARG A 101 3.01 5.32 -6.07
CA ARG A 101 2.51 5.11 -7.43
C ARG A 101 0.99 5.22 -7.48
N VAL A 102 0.29 4.71 -6.46
CA VAL A 102 -1.16 4.85 -6.35
C VAL A 102 -1.54 6.32 -6.26
N ARG A 103 -0.85 7.08 -5.42
CA ARG A 103 -1.16 8.49 -5.22
C ARG A 103 -0.91 9.30 -6.49
N ARG A 104 0.13 8.99 -7.26
CA ARG A 104 0.35 9.64 -8.55
C ARG A 104 -0.76 9.31 -9.54
N GLY A 105 -1.18 8.07 -9.60
CA GLY A 105 -2.26 7.65 -10.47
C GLY A 105 -3.58 8.35 -10.15
N HIS A 106 -3.86 8.50 -8.86
CA HIS A 106 -5.07 9.17 -8.40
C HIS A 106 -5.06 10.66 -8.78
N ARG A 107 -3.93 11.35 -8.58
CA ARG A 107 -3.81 12.75 -8.94
C ARG A 107 -3.98 12.96 -10.44
N SER A 108 -3.41 12.06 -11.25
CA SER A 108 -3.55 12.14 -12.71
C SER A 108 -5.00 11.97 -13.14
N ALA A 109 -5.73 11.08 -12.48
CA ALA A 109 -7.14 10.85 -12.79
C ALA A 109 -8.02 12.02 -12.37
N ALA A 110 -7.64 12.75 -11.33
CA ALA A 110 -8.40 13.88 -10.80
C ALA A 110 -8.17 15.16 -11.59
N SER A 111 -7.11 15.24 -12.34
CA SER A 111 -6.82 16.45 -13.15
C SER A 111 -7.45 16.41 -14.57
#